data_5eaca2135f1dfb1c4f37c8ac522fc5aa
#
_entry.id   5eaca2135f1dfb1c4f37c8ac522fc5aa
#
_cell.length_a   1.000
_cell.length_b   1.000
_cell.length_c   1.000
_cell.angle_alpha   90.00
_cell.angle_beta   90.00
_cell.angle_gamma   90.00
#
_symmetry.space_group_name_H-M   'P 1'
#
loop_
_entity.id
_entity.type
_entity.pdbx_description
1 polymer ?
#
loop_
_entity_poly.entity_id
_entity_poly.type
_entity_poly.pdbx_seq_one_letter_code
_entity_poly.pdbx_strand_id
1 'polypeptide(L)'
;MTSSHTTGASARQELTPILKWVGGKRQLLDFIRPLIPEHTTYCEPFVGGGAGFFDLQPKKAVINDFNQELINVYQTVKEQPEELIELLLRHREQNSQEYFYQIRALDREPEKYEELTPAQRAARIIYLNKTCYNGLFRVNSAGQFNAPWGRYKNPNIVSEDNIRAMSRYLNKSKTTIRCGDYREALKGLRKGAFVYLDPPYMPLSSSSSFTGYTASGFGQAEQIELKRQCDLLNKKGIKFLLSNSCCDFIEDLYSGYQIERVPAKRAINARADRRGAIDEVLVRNF
;
A
#
# COMPACT_ATOMS: atom_id res chain seq x y z
N MET A 1 -15.17 31.16 -41.09
CA MET A 1 -14.03 30.98 -40.18
C MET A 1 -14.59 30.38 -38.91
N THR A 2 -14.56 29.06 -38.78
CA THR A 2 -15.07 28.31 -37.61
C THR A 2 -13.88 27.88 -36.77
N SER A 3 -13.69 28.55 -35.64
CA SER A 3 -12.66 28.22 -34.66
C SER A 3 -13.07 26.95 -33.91
N SER A 4 -12.41 25.86 -34.18
CA SER A 4 -12.50 24.63 -33.38
C SER A 4 -11.69 24.81 -32.06
N HIS A 5 -12.39 25.02 -30.96
CA HIS A 5 -11.80 24.91 -29.64
C HIS A 5 -11.63 23.41 -29.30
N THR A 6 -10.45 22.90 -29.55
CA THR A 6 -9.98 21.65 -28.97
C THR A 6 -9.66 21.88 -27.49
N THR A 7 -10.58 21.51 -26.60
CA THR A 7 -10.33 21.41 -25.18
C THR A 7 -9.35 20.25 -24.96
N GLY A 8 -8.07 20.59 -24.82
CA GLY A 8 -7.02 19.65 -24.45
C GLY A 8 -7.32 19.04 -23.08
N ALA A 9 -7.73 17.78 -23.04
CA ALA A 9 -7.71 17.00 -21.82
C ALA A 9 -6.25 16.97 -21.34
N SER A 10 -5.93 17.65 -20.24
CA SER A 10 -4.63 17.59 -19.60
C SER A 10 -4.30 16.11 -19.37
N ALA A 11 -3.24 15.62 -20.01
CA ALA A 11 -2.77 14.25 -19.82
C ALA A 11 -2.60 13.99 -18.33
N ARG A 12 -3.24 12.92 -17.86
CA ARG A 12 -3.19 12.52 -16.45
C ARG A 12 -1.74 12.20 -16.10
N GLN A 13 -1.18 12.91 -15.10
CA GLN A 13 0.19 12.67 -14.66
C GLN A 13 0.27 11.27 -14.02
N GLU A 14 1.19 10.44 -14.48
CA GLU A 14 1.45 9.13 -13.88
C GLU A 14 2.03 9.32 -12.48
N LEU A 15 1.39 8.72 -11.48
CA LEU A 15 1.85 8.70 -10.10
C LEU A 15 2.39 7.29 -9.77
N THR A 16 3.57 7.25 -9.18
CA THR A 16 4.18 5.98 -8.77
C THR A 16 4.31 5.91 -7.25
N PRO A 17 4.01 4.74 -6.62
CA PRO A 17 4.22 4.55 -5.20
C PRO A 17 5.61 4.99 -4.74
N ILE A 18 5.68 5.78 -3.67
CA ILE A 18 6.95 6.24 -3.08
C ILE A 18 7.69 5.07 -2.45
N LEU A 19 6.96 4.21 -1.74
CA LEU A 19 7.50 3.06 -1.05
C LEU A 19 7.31 1.78 -1.88
N LYS A 20 8.30 0.92 -1.86
CA LYS A 20 8.14 -0.48 -2.23
C LYS A 20 7.56 -1.22 -1.03
N TRP A 21 6.33 -1.68 -1.17
CA TRP A 21 5.61 -2.37 -0.10
C TRP A 21 5.40 -3.83 -0.45
N VAL A 22 5.44 -4.71 0.57
CA VAL A 22 5.22 -6.15 0.35
C VAL A 22 3.78 -6.36 -0.10
N GLY A 23 3.56 -7.28 -1.04
CA GLY A 23 2.24 -7.50 -1.63
C GLY A 23 1.82 -6.45 -2.68
N GLY A 24 2.74 -5.57 -3.09
CA GLY A 24 2.42 -4.51 -4.07
C GLY A 24 1.81 -5.06 -5.37
N LYS A 25 0.61 -4.56 -5.70
CA LYS A 25 -0.28 -5.09 -6.75
C LYS A 25 0.00 -4.61 -8.17
N ARG A 26 1.19 -4.02 -8.45
CA ARG A 26 1.51 -3.53 -9.81
C ARG A 26 1.30 -4.59 -10.90
N GLN A 27 1.62 -5.84 -10.61
CA GLN A 27 1.48 -6.94 -11.58
C GLN A 27 0.01 -7.36 -11.79
N LEU A 28 -0.86 -7.09 -10.82
CA LEU A 28 -2.28 -7.41 -10.90
C LEU A 28 -3.13 -6.26 -11.42
N LEU A 29 -2.58 -5.05 -11.58
CA LEU A 29 -3.35 -3.89 -12.01
C LEU A 29 -4.05 -4.11 -13.36
N ASP A 30 -3.44 -4.86 -14.27
CA ASP A 30 -4.02 -5.16 -15.58
C ASP A 30 -5.27 -6.06 -15.47
N PHE A 31 -5.35 -6.90 -14.42
CA PHE A 31 -6.54 -7.70 -14.10
C PHE A 31 -7.55 -6.91 -13.27
N ILE A 32 -7.07 -6.02 -12.37
CA ILE A 32 -7.90 -5.26 -11.44
C ILE A 32 -8.64 -4.11 -12.16
N ARG A 33 -7.93 -3.33 -13.01
CA ARG A 33 -8.50 -2.14 -13.68
C ARG A 33 -9.82 -2.41 -14.42
N PRO A 34 -9.94 -3.48 -15.25
CA PRO A 34 -11.18 -3.77 -15.96
C PRO A 34 -12.36 -4.11 -15.06
N LEU A 35 -12.07 -4.55 -13.81
CA LEU A 35 -13.08 -4.96 -12.83
C LEU A 35 -13.57 -3.80 -11.96
N ILE A 36 -12.96 -2.61 -12.06
CA ILE A 36 -13.36 -1.47 -11.25
C ILE A 36 -14.59 -0.80 -11.84
N PRO A 37 -15.75 -0.82 -11.15
CA PRO A 37 -16.96 -0.20 -11.65
C PRO A 37 -16.92 1.32 -11.50
N GLU A 38 -17.82 2.03 -12.16
CA GLU A 38 -18.11 3.41 -11.83
C GLU A 38 -18.49 3.54 -10.35
N HIS A 39 -17.95 4.56 -9.67
CA HIS A 39 -18.14 4.73 -8.25
C HIS A 39 -18.11 6.22 -7.84
N THR A 40 -18.83 6.50 -6.75
CA THR A 40 -18.89 7.85 -6.13
C THR A 40 -17.78 8.08 -5.12
N THR A 41 -17.29 7.01 -4.50
CA THR A 41 -16.21 7.02 -3.51
C THR A 41 -15.42 5.72 -3.64
N TYR A 42 -14.12 5.82 -3.79
CA TYR A 42 -13.18 4.71 -3.71
C TYR A 42 -12.77 4.48 -2.26
N CYS A 43 -12.66 3.23 -1.83
CA CYS A 43 -12.15 2.91 -0.51
C CYS A 43 -11.09 1.80 -0.60
N GLU A 44 -9.92 2.03 -0.02
CA GLU A 44 -8.82 1.06 0.06
C GLU A 44 -8.37 0.93 1.52
N PRO A 45 -8.99 0.00 2.29
CA PRO A 45 -8.74 -0.15 3.73
C PRO A 45 -7.38 -0.73 4.10
N PHE A 46 -6.68 -1.33 3.14
CA PHE A 46 -5.33 -1.90 3.25
C PHE A 46 -4.46 -1.30 2.14
N VAL A 47 -4.21 0.01 2.22
CA VAL A 47 -3.62 0.75 1.08
C VAL A 47 -2.18 0.35 0.78
N GLY A 48 -1.40 -0.08 1.78
CA GLY A 48 -0.01 -0.45 1.60
C GLY A 48 0.78 0.61 0.82
N GLY A 49 1.46 0.21 -0.25
CA GLY A 49 2.18 1.13 -1.14
C GLY A 49 1.30 2.00 -2.05
N GLY A 50 -0.03 1.80 -2.05
CA GLY A 50 -0.99 2.60 -2.80
C GLY A 50 -0.96 2.39 -4.31
N ALA A 51 -0.54 1.20 -4.78
CA ALA A 51 -0.42 0.95 -6.22
C ALA A 51 -1.76 1.14 -6.96
N GLY A 52 -2.86 0.59 -6.42
CA GLY A 52 -4.21 0.76 -6.97
C GLY A 52 -4.70 2.20 -6.86
N PHE A 53 -4.57 2.79 -5.69
CA PHE A 53 -5.02 4.15 -5.41
C PHE A 53 -4.35 5.19 -6.32
N PHE A 54 -3.02 5.16 -6.47
CA PHE A 54 -2.30 6.12 -7.32
C PHE A 54 -2.45 5.83 -8.80
N ASP A 55 -2.65 4.58 -9.18
CA ASP A 55 -2.99 4.23 -10.56
C ASP A 55 -4.37 4.77 -10.96
N LEU A 56 -5.36 4.61 -10.11
CA LEU A 56 -6.74 5.04 -10.37
C LEU A 56 -6.94 6.54 -10.21
N GLN A 57 -6.26 7.17 -9.27
CA GLN A 57 -6.42 8.57 -8.87
C GLN A 57 -7.90 9.00 -8.73
N PRO A 58 -8.68 8.36 -7.86
CA PRO A 58 -10.10 8.67 -7.71
C PRO A 58 -10.31 10.10 -7.20
N LYS A 59 -11.39 10.75 -7.65
CA LYS A 59 -11.74 12.13 -7.23
C LYS A 59 -12.11 12.22 -5.75
N LYS A 60 -12.63 11.13 -5.18
CA LYS A 60 -12.99 10.99 -3.77
C LYS A 60 -12.58 9.62 -3.28
N ALA A 61 -11.81 9.57 -2.20
CA ALA A 61 -11.30 8.31 -1.64
C ALA A 61 -11.27 8.31 -0.11
N VAL A 62 -11.28 7.10 0.44
CA VAL A 62 -10.87 6.80 1.82
C VAL A 62 -9.76 5.76 1.71
N ILE A 63 -8.56 6.10 2.17
CA ILE A 63 -7.45 5.15 2.27
C ILE A 63 -7.10 4.93 3.73
N ASN A 64 -6.69 3.71 4.07
CA ASN A 64 -6.32 3.35 5.43
C ASN A 64 -5.22 2.29 5.41
N ASP A 65 -4.42 2.29 6.44
CA ASP A 65 -3.53 1.18 6.78
C ASP A 65 -3.36 1.10 8.29
N PHE A 66 -3.03 -0.07 8.79
CA PHE A 66 -2.74 -0.27 10.22
C PHE A 66 -1.35 0.29 10.57
N ASN A 67 -0.45 0.40 9.61
CA ASN A 67 0.92 0.85 9.81
C ASN A 67 1.00 2.37 9.92
N GLN A 68 1.23 2.86 11.14
CA GLN A 68 1.29 4.30 11.44
C GLN A 68 2.41 5.02 10.68
N GLU A 69 3.59 4.39 10.51
CA GLU A 69 4.71 5.01 9.79
C GLU A 69 4.40 5.16 8.30
N LEU A 70 3.71 4.18 7.72
CA LEU A 70 3.24 4.28 6.34
C LEU A 70 2.23 5.42 6.16
N ILE A 71 1.27 5.51 7.06
CA ILE A 71 0.26 6.60 7.02
C ILE A 71 0.90 7.95 7.25
N ASN A 72 1.90 8.04 8.15
CA ASN A 72 2.67 9.27 8.34
C ASN A 72 3.37 9.69 7.03
N VAL A 73 3.91 8.76 6.24
CA VAL A 73 4.48 9.08 4.92
C VAL A 73 3.43 9.71 4.00
N TYR A 74 2.22 9.16 3.92
CA TYR A 74 1.15 9.74 3.08
C TYR A 74 0.73 11.14 3.54
N GLN A 75 0.60 11.34 4.86
CA GLN A 75 0.25 12.64 5.44
C GLN A 75 1.34 13.66 5.17
N THR A 76 2.62 13.30 5.38
CA THR A 76 3.76 14.18 5.12
C THR A 76 3.87 14.54 3.64
N VAL A 77 3.70 13.58 2.73
CA VAL A 77 3.66 13.87 1.28
C VAL A 77 2.56 14.86 0.95
N LYS A 78 1.40 14.74 1.57
CA LYS A 78 0.28 15.64 1.35
C LYS A 78 0.55 17.05 1.87
N GLU A 79 1.06 17.17 3.10
CA GLU A 79 1.07 18.42 3.87
C GLU A 79 2.41 19.13 3.83
N GLN A 80 3.54 18.40 3.76
CA GLN A 80 4.90 18.91 3.90
C GLN A 80 5.85 18.40 2.80
N PRO A 81 5.47 18.44 1.49
CA PRO A 81 6.26 17.83 0.42
C PRO A 81 7.66 18.42 0.27
N GLU A 82 7.83 19.73 0.44
CA GLU A 82 9.14 20.38 0.26
C GLU A 82 10.08 20.06 1.42
N GLU A 83 9.61 20.11 2.68
CA GLU A 83 10.41 19.68 3.84
C GLU A 83 10.84 18.21 3.69
N LEU A 84 9.92 17.34 3.25
CA LEU A 84 10.24 15.94 2.99
C LEU A 84 11.33 15.79 1.92
N ILE A 85 11.24 16.54 0.83
CA ILE A 85 12.24 16.54 -0.23
C ILE A 85 13.62 16.98 0.30
N GLU A 86 13.69 18.07 1.06
CA GLU A 86 14.94 18.55 1.66
C GLU A 86 15.59 17.51 2.57
N LEU A 87 14.81 16.86 3.42
CA LEU A 87 15.28 15.80 4.31
C LEU A 87 15.80 14.59 3.51
N LEU A 88 15.12 14.19 2.45
CA LEU A 88 15.54 13.10 1.58
C LEU A 88 16.80 13.45 0.80
N LEU A 89 16.98 14.71 0.38
CA LEU A 89 18.21 15.20 -0.24
C LEU A 89 19.41 15.05 0.72
N ARG A 90 19.24 15.44 1.98
CA ARG A 90 20.27 15.26 3.03
C ARG A 90 20.61 13.77 3.24
N HIS A 91 19.60 12.90 3.28
CA HIS A 91 19.83 11.45 3.35
C HIS A 91 20.58 10.92 2.13
N ARG A 92 20.32 11.44 0.94
CA ARG A 92 21.01 11.07 -0.29
C ARG A 92 22.49 11.46 -0.26
N GLU A 93 22.81 12.67 0.21
CA GLU A 93 24.18 13.17 0.33
C GLU A 93 25.03 12.36 1.31
N GLN A 94 24.45 11.90 2.41
CA GLN A 94 25.14 11.14 3.45
C GLN A 94 25.10 9.63 3.22
N ASN A 95 24.45 9.16 2.14
CA ASN A 95 24.16 7.76 1.92
C ASN A 95 25.43 6.88 1.91
N SER A 96 25.62 6.13 2.98
CA SER A 96 26.66 5.13 3.17
C SER A 96 26.12 3.95 3.99
N GLN A 97 26.87 2.86 4.11
CA GLN A 97 26.47 1.74 4.93
C GLN A 97 26.40 2.13 6.42
N GLU A 98 27.37 2.91 6.91
CA GLU A 98 27.42 3.39 8.29
C GLU A 98 26.21 4.27 8.58
N TYR A 99 25.94 5.23 7.71
CA TYR A 99 24.81 6.13 7.84
C TYR A 99 23.46 5.38 7.82
N PHE A 100 23.32 4.38 6.93
CA PHE A 100 22.13 3.53 6.91
C PHE A 100 21.87 2.88 8.27
N TYR A 101 22.90 2.31 8.91
CA TYR A 101 22.74 1.65 10.19
C TYR A 101 22.49 2.66 11.33
N GLN A 102 23.04 3.87 11.27
CA GLN A 102 22.71 4.94 12.22
C GLN A 102 21.23 5.33 12.10
N ILE A 103 20.73 5.61 10.90
CA ILE A 103 19.32 5.96 10.65
C ILE A 103 18.40 4.80 11.02
N ARG A 104 18.81 3.55 10.73
CA ARG A 104 18.04 2.37 11.13
C ARG A 104 17.93 2.26 12.65
N ALA A 105 18.99 2.56 13.39
CA ALA A 105 19.04 2.40 14.84
C ALA A 105 18.15 3.40 15.61
N LEU A 106 17.71 4.50 15.01
CA LEU A 106 16.92 5.54 15.69
C LEU A 106 15.68 5.00 16.41
N ASP A 107 14.99 4.01 15.85
CA ASP A 107 13.80 3.41 16.47
C ASP A 107 14.13 2.44 17.65
N ARG A 108 15.40 2.30 18.01
CA ARG A 108 15.85 1.57 19.21
C ARG A 108 16.10 2.48 20.40
N GLU A 109 16.03 3.78 20.17
CA GLU A 109 16.17 4.84 21.17
C GLU A 109 14.84 5.60 21.25
N PRO A 110 13.85 5.12 22.04
CA PRO A 110 12.49 5.67 22.03
C PRO A 110 12.44 7.17 22.26
N GLU A 111 13.22 7.69 23.23
CA GLU A 111 13.27 9.12 23.54
C GLU A 111 13.67 9.95 22.32
N LYS A 112 14.77 9.58 21.65
CA LYS A 112 15.23 10.26 20.41
C LYS A 112 14.26 10.09 19.26
N TYR A 113 13.59 8.93 19.17
CA TYR A 113 12.63 8.68 18.09
C TYR A 113 11.37 9.53 18.25
N GLU A 114 10.91 9.74 19.48
CA GLU A 114 9.75 10.58 19.78
C GLU A 114 10.01 12.08 19.50
N GLU A 115 11.26 12.53 19.62
CA GLU A 115 11.67 13.90 19.28
C GLU A 115 11.62 14.19 17.76
N LEU A 116 11.62 13.14 16.91
CA LEU A 116 11.58 13.34 15.45
C LEU A 116 10.23 13.89 15.01
N THR A 117 10.29 14.92 14.16
CA THR A 117 9.09 15.47 13.52
C THR A 117 8.44 14.42 12.59
N PRO A 118 7.15 14.54 12.27
CA PRO A 118 6.50 13.67 11.28
C PRO A 118 7.25 13.60 9.95
N ALA A 119 7.79 14.73 9.47
CA ALA A 119 8.57 14.78 8.23
C ALA A 119 9.90 14.02 8.34
N GLN A 120 10.60 14.12 9.46
CA GLN A 120 11.83 13.37 9.72
C GLN A 120 11.58 11.86 9.81
N ARG A 121 10.49 11.43 10.47
CA ARG A 121 10.08 10.02 10.52
C ARG A 121 9.72 9.50 9.14
N ALA A 122 8.97 10.27 8.36
CA ALA A 122 8.62 9.93 6.98
C ALA A 122 9.86 9.80 6.08
N ALA A 123 10.78 10.78 6.14
CA ALA A 123 12.04 10.75 5.40
C ALA A 123 12.89 9.54 5.76
N ARG A 124 12.97 9.21 7.07
CA ARG A 124 13.66 8.01 7.56
C ARG A 124 13.09 6.73 6.91
N ILE A 125 11.78 6.55 6.93
CA ILE A 125 11.13 5.37 6.37
C ILE A 125 11.37 5.26 4.87
N ILE A 126 11.24 6.37 4.12
CA ILE A 126 11.51 6.39 2.68
C ILE A 126 12.97 6.05 2.41
N TYR A 127 13.92 6.68 3.11
CA TYR A 127 15.35 6.42 2.95
C TYR A 127 15.68 4.94 3.20
N LEU A 128 15.24 4.39 4.32
CA LEU A 128 15.48 2.98 4.65
C LEU A 128 14.85 2.04 3.62
N ASN A 129 13.64 2.30 3.17
CA ASN A 129 12.98 1.50 2.15
C ASN A 129 13.70 1.55 0.79
N LYS A 130 14.22 2.71 0.39
CA LYS A 130 14.96 2.88 -0.89
C LYS A 130 16.36 2.27 -0.86
N THR A 131 16.96 2.11 0.33
CA THR A 131 18.36 1.70 0.48
C THR A 131 18.55 0.33 1.13
N CYS A 132 17.51 -0.26 1.73
CA CYS A 132 17.58 -1.60 2.29
C CYS A 132 17.50 -2.70 1.22
N TYR A 133 17.92 -3.90 1.59
CA TYR A 133 17.89 -5.09 0.73
C TYR A 133 16.48 -5.36 0.19
N ASN A 134 16.35 -5.42 -1.13
CA ASN A 134 15.11 -5.61 -1.88
C ASN A 134 14.02 -4.53 -1.64
N GLY A 135 14.32 -3.42 -0.97
CA GLY A 135 13.33 -2.41 -0.61
C GLY A 135 12.25 -2.97 0.33
N LEU A 136 12.59 -3.91 1.18
CA LEU A 136 11.64 -4.62 2.02
C LEU A 136 11.42 -3.86 3.34
N PHE A 137 10.23 -3.30 3.55
CA PHE A 137 9.84 -2.85 4.88
C PHE A 137 9.63 -4.09 5.77
N ARG A 138 10.48 -4.25 6.78
CA ARG A 138 10.42 -5.35 7.73
C ARG A 138 10.78 -4.86 9.12
N VAL A 139 10.03 -5.30 10.12
CA VAL A 139 10.27 -5.02 11.53
C VAL A 139 10.50 -6.31 12.30
N ASN A 140 11.18 -6.21 13.47
CA ASN A 140 11.29 -7.29 14.44
C ASN A 140 10.04 -7.35 15.34
N SER A 141 10.04 -8.26 16.32
CA SER A 141 8.93 -8.41 17.29
C SER A 141 8.67 -7.16 18.16
N ALA A 142 9.67 -6.28 18.29
CA ALA A 142 9.55 -5.00 18.97
C ALA A 142 9.06 -3.86 18.07
N GLY A 143 8.67 -4.15 16.81
CA GLY A 143 8.24 -3.15 15.85
C GLY A 143 9.35 -2.32 15.19
N GLN A 144 10.63 -2.65 15.45
CA GLN A 144 11.78 -1.89 14.96
C GLN A 144 12.22 -2.36 13.58
N PHE A 145 12.56 -1.42 12.70
CA PHE A 145 13.03 -1.72 11.35
C PHE A 145 14.28 -2.61 11.36
N ASN A 146 14.25 -3.75 10.63
CA ASN A 146 15.32 -4.75 10.70
C ASN A 146 15.82 -5.26 9.34
N ALA A 147 15.44 -4.67 8.22
CA ALA A 147 16.03 -5.03 6.95
C ALA A 147 17.51 -4.58 6.88
N PRO A 148 18.40 -5.37 6.25
CA PRO A 148 19.82 -5.01 6.10
C PRO A 148 20.04 -4.01 4.96
N TRP A 149 21.22 -3.41 4.91
CA TRP A 149 21.70 -2.58 3.81
C TRP A 149 21.66 -3.29 2.45
N GLY A 150 21.12 -2.62 1.41
CA GLY A 150 20.88 -3.21 0.09
C GLY A 150 22.06 -3.15 -0.88
N ARG A 151 23.13 -2.42 -0.55
CA ARG A 151 24.34 -2.25 -1.38
C ARG A 151 24.08 -1.72 -2.80
N TYR A 152 23.05 -0.90 -2.98
CA TYR A 152 22.78 -0.27 -4.27
C TYR A 152 23.80 0.82 -4.58
N LYS A 153 24.32 0.85 -5.83
CA LYS A 153 25.26 1.89 -6.28
C LYS A 153 24.60 3.27 -6.34
N ASN A 154 23.40 3.35 -6.92
CA ASN A 154 22.65 4.59 -7.10
C ASN A 154 21.17 4.37 -6.73
N PRO A 155 20.83 4.29 -5.44
CA PRO A 155 19.44 4.16 -5.03
C PRO A 155 18.66 5.44 -5.34
N ASN A 156 17.46 5.31 -5.90
CA ASN A 156 16.57 6.45 -6.13
C ASN A 156 15.89 6.85 -4.80
N ILE A 157 16.62 7.59 -3.95
CA ILE A 157 16.17 8.02 -2.64
C ILE A 157 15.12 9.11 -2.76
N VAL A 158 15.30 10.04 -3.70
CA VAL A 158 14.43 11.21 -3.88
C VAL A 158 13.83 11.20 -5.28
N SER A 159 12.51 11.26 -5.35
CA SER A 159 11.75 11.45 -6.59
C SER A 159 10.92 12.73 -6.45
N GLU A 160 11.59 13.90 -6.54
CA GLU A 160 11.00 15.21 -6.25
C GLU A 160 9.70 15.45 -7.04
N ASP A 161 9.74 15.27 -8.36
CA ASP A 161 8.57 15.49 -9.22
C ASP A 161 7.39 14.61 -8.84
N ASN A 162 7.66 13.35 -8.48
CA ASN A 162 6.62 12.41 -8.06
C ASN A 162 6.04 12.80 -6.69
N ILE A 163 6.89 13.22 -5.72
CA ILE A 163 6.43 13.69 -4.41
C ILE A 163 5.52 14.90 -4.57
N ARG A 164 5.95 15.92 -5.35
CA ARG A 164 5.14 17.12 -5.63
C ARG A 164 3.85 16.78 -6.38
N ALA A 165 3.90 15.86 -7.34
CA ALA A 165 2.72 15.41 -8.07
C ALA A 165 1.71 14.68 -7.18
N MET A 166 2.19 13.80 -6.30
CA MET A 166 1.36 13.11 -5.32
C MET A 166 0.74 14.09 -4.32
N SER A 167 1.52 15.08 -3.82
CA SER A 167 1.01 16.13 -2.95
C SER A 167 -0.13 16.91 -3.63
N ARG A 168 0.09 17.37 -4.88
CA ARG A 168 -0.96 18.05 -5.65
C ARG A 168 -2.22 17.20 -5.80
N TYR A 169 -2.06 15.91 -6.12
CA TYR A 169 -3.19 15.00 -6.25
C TYR A 169 -3.94 14.83 -4.92
N LEU A 170 -3.23 14.54 -3.82
CA LEU A 170 -3.83 14.32 -2.49
C LEU A 170 -4.56 15.56 -1.96
N ASN A 171 -4.09 16.76 -2.30
CA ASN A 171 -4.73 18.03 -1.91
C ASN A 171 -5.91 18.40 -2.83
N LYS A 172 -5.84 18.05 -4.13
CA LYS A 172 -6.93 18.32 -5.08
C LYS A 172 -8.09 17.33 -4.94
N SER A 173 -7.79 16.08 -4.63
CA SER A 173 -8.81 15.04 -4.43
C SER A 173 -9.45 15.15 -3.04
N LYS A 174 -10.69 14.68 -2.92
CA LYS A 174 -11.36 14.53 -1.62
C LYS A 174 -10.91 13.22 -0.96
N THR A 175 -9.60 13.11 -0.68
CA THR A 175 -9.01 11.91 -0.07
C THR A 175 -8.93 12.08 1.44
N THR A 176 -9.58 11.15 2.17
CA THR A 176 -9.44 10.97 3.61
C THR A 176 -8.39 9.89 3.86
N ILE A 177 -7.34 10.23 4.62
CA ILE A 177 -6.28 9.30 5.03
C ILE A 177 -6.57 8.91 6.48
N ARG A 178 -6.65 7.60 6.76
CA ARG A 178 -6.90 7.04 8.09
C ARG A 178 -5.78 6.11 8.49
N CYS A 179 -5.61 5.92 9.81
CA CYS A 179 -4.67 4.96 10.38
C CYS A 179 -5.41 4.08 11.38
N GLY A 180 -5.23 2.76 11.27
CA GLY A 180 -5.77 1.81 12.22
C GLY A 180 -6.60 0.69 11.59
N ASP A 181 -7.55 0.18 12.35
CA ASP A 181 -8.39 -0.95 11.93
C ASP A 181 -9.14 -0.66 10.62
N TYR A 182 -9.05 -1.59 9.68
CA TYR A 182 -9.67 -1.47 8.35
C TYR A 182 -11.19 -1.25 8.40
N ARG A 183 -11.87 -1.73 9.46
CA ARG A 183 -13.31 -1.57 9.66
C ARG A 183 -13.69 -0.10 9.82
N GLU A 184 -12.81 0.73 10.37
CA GLU A 184 -13.04 2.16 10.48
C GLU A 184 -13.11 2.84 9.10
N ALA A 185 -12.32 2.38 8.12
CA ALA A 185 -12.39 2.88 6.76
C ALA A 185 -13.72 2.56 6.06
N LEU A 186 -14.37 1.46 6.44
CA LEU A 186 -15.65 1.04 5.87
C LEU A 186 -16.85 1.80 6.47
N LYS A 187 -16.68 2.45 7.64
CA LYS A 187 -17.75 3.23 8.29
C LYS A 187 -18.15 4.43 7.43
N GLY A 188 -19.44 4.65 7.31
CA GLY A 188 -20.00 5.79 6.57
C GLY A 188 -20.04 5.63 5.05
N LEU A 189 -19.55 4.53 4.49
CA LEU A 189 -19.70 4.22 3.07
C LEU A 189 -21.19 3.98 2.75
N ARG A 190 -21.61 4.46 1.58
CA ARG A 190 -22.99 4.37 1.08
C ARG A 190 -23.02 3.67 -0.28
N LYS A 191 -24.20 3.22 -0.70
CA LYS A 191 -24.45 2.70 -2.05
C LYS A 191 -23.84 3.63 -3.11
N GLY A 192 -23.17 3.04 -4.10
CA GLY A 192 -22.36 3.75 -5.09
C GLY A 192 -20.88 3.86 -4.75
N ALA A 193 -20.45 3.54 -3.51
CA ALA A 193 -19.03 3.36 -3.20
C ALA A 193 -18.51 2.03 -3.77
N PHE A 194 -17.20 2.00 -4.04
CA PHE A 194 -16.45 0.81 -4.40
C PHE A 194 -15.32 0.60 -3.41
N VAL A 195 -15.15 -0.62 -2.93
CA VAL A 195 -14.11 -1.00 -1.95
C VAL A 195 -13.14 -1.99 -2.60
N TYR A 196 -11.86 -1.64 -2.64
CA TYR A 196 -10.79 -2.57 -2.98
C TYR A 196 -10.13 -3.08 -1.69
N LEU A 197 -10.15 -4.39 -1.49
CA LEU A 197 -9.66 -5.07 -0.31
C LEU A 197 -8.41 -5.90 -0.68
N ASP A 198 -7.26 -5.52 -0.16
CA ASP A 198 -6.00 -6.23 -0.31
C ASP A 198 -5.41 -6.56 1.08
N PRO A 199 -6.07 -7.46 1.84
CA PRO A 199 -5.66 -7.81 3.19
C PRO A 199 -4.32 -8.57 3.17
N PRO A 200 -3.66 -8.76 4.32
CA PRO A 200 -2.63 -9.79 4.44
C PRO A 200 -3.21 -11.14 4.01
N TYR A 201 -2.52 -11.79 3.06
CA TYR A 201 -3.01 -13.01 2.43
C TYR A 201 -3.00 -14.21 3.37
N MET A 202 -3.95 -15.11 3.17
CA MET A 202 -3.96 -16.40 3.84
C MET A 202 -2.67 -17.16 3.51
N PRO A 203 -1.88 -17.61 4.52
CA PRO A 203 -0.68 -18.39 4.27
C PRO A 203 -0.99 -19.73 3.59
N LEU A 204 -0.24 -20.07 2.54
CA LEU A 204 -0.39 -21.37 1.83
C LEU A 204 0.27 -22.55 2.56
N SER A 205 1.08 -22.29 3.59
CA SER A 205 1.71 -23.31 4.44
C SER A 205 1.99 -22.74 5.82
N SER A 206 2.09 -23.60 6.83
CA SER A 206 2.46 -23.24 8.20
C SER A 206 3.82 -22.55 8.31
N SER A 207 4.74 -22.79 7.39
CA SER A 207 6.04 -22.13 7.32
C SER A 207 6.02 -20.75 6.65
N SER A 208 4.94 -20.38 5.96
CA SER A 208 4.76 -19.06 5.32
C SER A 208 4.06 -18.03 6.21
N SER A 209 3.70 -18.38 7.44
CA SER A 209 3.05 -17.50 8.43
C SER A 209 3.96 -16.39 8.99
N PHE A 210 5.24 -16.34 8.61
CA PHE A 210 6.19 -15.31 9.02
C PHE A 210 6.11 -14.01 8.19
N THR A 211 4.93 -13.59 7.79
CA THR A 211 4.74 -12.22 7.27
C THR A 211 4.45 -11.31 8.47
N GLY A 212 5.50 -10.73 9.05
CA GLY A 212 5.43 -9.87 10.24
C GLY A 212 4.77 -8.50 9.97
N TYR A 213 3.53 -8.51 9.49
CA TYR A 213 2.76 -7.30 9.23
C TYR A 213 1.94 -6.82 10.43
N THR A 214 1.59 -7.73 11.32
CA THR A 214 0.97 -7.39 12.61
C THR A 214 1.53 -8.31 13.67
N ALA A 215 1.83 -7.82 14.84
CA ALA A 215 2.26 -8.62 15.99
C ALA A 215 1.21 -9.69 16.38
N SER A 216 -0.04 -9.53 15.92
CA SER A 216 -1.18 -10.43 16.14
C SER A 216 -1.49 -11.36 14.96
N GLY A 217 -0.85 -11.19 13.78
CA GLY A 217 -1.14 -11.97 12.58
C GLY A 217 -2.50 -11.61 11.95
N PHE A 218 -2.68 -11.97 10.66
CA PHE A 218 -3.98 -11.91 9.97
C PHE A 218 -4.29 -13.33 9.52
N GLY A 219 -4.86 -14.13 10.42
CA GLY A 219 -5.10 -15.54 10.26
C GLY A 219 -6.53 -15.87 9.83
N GLN A 220 -6.97 -17.11 10.05
CA GLN A 220 -8.31 -17.56 9.66
C GLN A 220 -9.44 -16.76 10.30
N ALA A 221 -9.31 -16.41 11.58
CA ALA A 221 -10.32 -15.64 12.30
C ALA A 221 -10.52 -14.26 11.68
N GLU A 222 -9.42 -13.57 11.33
CA GLU A 222 -9.46 -12.26 10.67
C GLU A 222 -10.00 -12.37 9.24
N GLN A 223 -9.71 -13.45 8.51
CA GLN A 223 -10.30 -13.70 7.19
C GLN A 223 -11.82 -13.92 7.27
N ILE A 224 -12.30 -14.66 8.27
CA ILE A 224 -13.74 -14.87 8.52
C ILE A 224 -14.42 -13.53 8.86
N GLU A 225 -13.79 -12.72 9.72
CA GLU A 225 -14.33 -11.39 10.05
C GLU A 225 -14.35 -10.47 8.82
N LEU A 226 -13.31 -10.51 7.98
CA LEU A 226 -13.28 -9.75 6.73
C LEU A 226 -14.42 -10.18 5.79
N LYS A 227 -14.66 -11.50 5.68
CA LYS A 227 -15.82 -12.01 4.91
C LYS A 227 -17.15 -11.47 5.45
N ARG A 228 -17.31 -11.43 6.78
CA ARG A 228 -18.49 -10.83 7.41
C ARG A 228 -18.65 -9.35 7.02
N GLN A 229 -17.55 -8.59 6.95
CA GLN A 229 -17.59 -7.20 6.47
C GLN A 229 -17.96 -7.12 4.99
N CYS A 230 -17.47 -8.03 4.13
CA CYS A 230 -17.90 -8.13 2.74
C CYS A 230 -19.41 -8.39 2.61
N ASP A 231 -19.97 -9.26 3.46
CA ASP A 231 -21.41 -9.52 3.49
C ASP A 231 -22.22 -8.27 3.89
N LEU A 232 -21.71 -7.48 4.84
CA LEU A 232 -22.33 -6.21 5.23
C LEU A 232 -22.26 -5.17 4.10
N LEU A 233 -21.16 -5.09 3.36
CA LEU A 233 -21.04 -4.24 2.17
C LEU A 233 -22.05 -4.67 1.11
N ASN A 234 -22.14 -5.97 0.83
CA ASN A 234 -23.08 -6.52 -0.13
C ASN A 234 -24.54 -6.19 0.24
N LYS A 235 -24.94 -6.39 1.51
CA LYS A 235 -26.28 -6.03 2.01
C LYS A 235 -26.60 -4.54 1.84
N LYS A 236 -25.59 -3.67 1.91
CA LYS A 236 -25.73 -2.22 1.68
C LYS A 236 -25.69 -1.82 0.19
N GLY A 237 -25.54 -2.79 -0.73
CA GLY A 237 -25.39 -2.53 -2.16
C GLY A 237 -24.09 -1.78 -2.50
N ILE A 238 -23.05 -1.97 -1.70
CA ILE A 238 -21.72 -1.44 -1.93
C ILE A 238 -20.90 -2.51 -2.66
N LYS A 239 -20.32 -2.16 -3.80
CA LYS A 239 -19.50 -3.06 -4.58
C LYS A 239 -18.11 -3.22 -3.96
N PHE A 240 -17.58 -4.44 -3.95
CA PHE A 240 -16.22 -4.70 -3.51
C PHE A 240 -15.48 -5.65 -4.47
N LEU A 241 -14.17 -5.49 -4.53
CA LEU A 241 -13.21 -6.41 -5.12
C LEU A 241 -12.17 -6.74 -4.07
N LEU A 242 -11.95 -8.02 -3.82
CA LEU A 242 -10.97 -8.52 -2.84
C LEU A 242 -9.93 -9.38 -3.55
N SER A 243 -8.66 -9.19 -3.24
CA SER A 243 -7.56 -10.07 -3.65
C SER A 243 -7.08 -10.92 -2.48
N ASN A 244 -6.75 -12.20 -2.74
CA ASN A 244 -6.21 -13.11 -1.72
C ASN A 244 -5.45 -14.28 -2.37
N SER A 245 -4.85 -15.15 -1.54
CA SER A 245 -4.25 -16.40 -1.99
C SER A 245 -5.30 -17.32 -2.59
N CYS A 246 -4.98 -18.01 -3.69
CA CYS A 246 -5.75 -19.12 -4.21
C CYS A 246 -5.53 -20.33 -3.31
N CYS A 247 -6.45 -20.62 -2.42
CA CYS A 247 -6.46 -21.82 -1.57
C CYS A 247 -7.90 -22.19 -1.19
N ASP A 248 -8.11 -23.48 -0.87
CA ASP A 248 -9.43 -24.04 -0.59
C ASP A 248 -10.18 -23.23 0.47
N PHE A 249 -9.50 -22.85 1.56
CA PHE A 249 -10.11 -22.07 2.63
C PHE A 249 -10.71 -20.75 2.15
N ILE A 250 -9.99 -20.00 1.29
CA ILE A 250 -10.50 -18.72 0.76
C ILE A 250 -11.60 -18.95 -0.27
N GLU A 251 -11.45 -19.94 -1.15
CA GLU A 251 -12.46 -20.24 -2.16
C GLU A 251 -13.77 -20.73 -1.52
N ASP A 252 -13.70 -21.59 -0.50
CA ASP A 252 -14.86 -22.04 0.26
C ASP A 252 -15.52 -20.88 1.02
N LEU A 253 -14.70 -20.03 1.69
CA LEU A 253 -15.18 -18.91 2.48
C LEU A 253 -15.96 -17.89 1.61
N TYR A 254 -15.53 -17.70 0.36
CA TYR A 254 -16.14 -16.74 -0.56
C TYR A 254 -16.99 -17.41 -1.67
N SER A 255 -17.35 -18.70 -1.55
CA SER A 255 -18.10 -19.47 -2.56
C SER A 255 -19.44 -18.83 -2.99
N GLY A 256 -20.02 -17.96 -2.16
CA GLY A 256 -21.25 -17.20 -2.51
C GLY A 256 -21.00 -15.96 -3.39
N TYR A 257 -19.77 -15.68 -3.81
CA TYR A 257 -19.38 -14.56 -4.66
C TYR A 257 -18.73 -15.02 -5.96
N GLN A 258 -18.49 -14.07 -6.87
CA GLN A 258 -17.73 -14.37 -8.08
C GLN A 258 -16.24 -14.47 -7.73
N ILE A 259 -15.61 -15.59 -8.07
CA ILE A 259 -14.19 -15.83 -7.83
C ILE A 259 -13.51 -16.03 -9.19
N GLU A 260 -12.48 -15.25 -9.46
CA GLU A 260 -11.64 -15.33 -10.65
C GLU A 260 -10.20 -15.65 -10.23
N ARG A 261 -9.60 -16.69 -10.77
CA ARG A 261 -8.19 -17.03 -10.55
C ARG A 261 -7.33 -16.25 -11.54
N VAL A 262 -6.31 -15.58 -11.03
CA VAL A 262 -5.38 -14.78 -11.83
C VAL A 262 -3.94 -15.20 -11.58
N PRO A 263 -3.10 -15.32 -12.63
CA PRO A 263 -1.70 -15.71 -12.46
C PRO A 263 -0.92 -14.55 -11.81
N ALA A 264 -0.21 -14.83 -10.72
CA ALA A 264 0.66 -13.88 -10.07
C ALA A 264 2.09 -14.40 -10.00
N LYS A 265 3.07 -13.55 -10.35
CA LYS A 265 4.51 -13.87 -10.20
C LYS A 265 4.98 -13.40 -8.83
N ARG A 266 5.39 -14.30 -7.95
CA ARG A 266 6.08 -13.92 -6.72
C ARG A 266 7.50 -13.42 -7.04
N ALA A 267 7.70 -12.11 -6.95
CA ALA A 267 9.02 -11.48 -7.16
C ALA A 267 10.02 -11.76 -6.02
N ILE A 268 9.55 -12.20 -4.84
CA ILE A 268 10.36 -12.39 -3.63
C ILE A 268 10.09 -13.77 -3.05
N ASN A 269 10.99 -14.72 -3.30
CA ASN A 269 11.09 -15.95 -2.53
C ASN A 269 12.55 -16.16 -2.13
N ALA A 270 12.79 -16.57 -0.89
CA ALA A 270 14.14 -16.83 -0.37
C ALA A 270 14.84 -18.01 -1.10
N ARG A 271 14.08 -18.90 -1.76
CA ARG A 271 14.58 -20.01 -2.55
C ARG A 271 14.22 -19.81 -4.02
N ALA A 272 15.23 -19.85 -4.88
CA ALA A 272 15.09 -19.64 -6.33
C ALA A 272 14.27 -20.74 -7.03
N ASP A 273 14.27 -21.96 -6.50
CA ASP A 273 13.55 -23.15 -6.98
C ASP A 273 12.04 -23.12 -6.72
N ARG A 274 11.56 -22.19 -5.87
CA ARG A 274 10.14 -21.97 -5.57
C ARG A 274 9.58 -20.68 -6.17
N ARG A 275 10.21 -20.14 -7.20
CA ARG A 275 9.71 -18.99 -7.99
C ARG A 275 8.80 -19.52 -9.10
N GLY A 276 7.59 -19.98 -8.74
CA GLY A 276 6.56 -20.39 -9.69
C GLY A 276 5.45 -19.35 -9.81
N ALA A 277 4.67 -19.41 -10.89
CA ALA A 277 3.39 -18.75 -10.94
C ALA A 277 2.52 -19.32 -9.82
N ILE A 278 2.00 -18.48 -8.95
CA ILE A 278 1.04 -18.85 -7.92
C ILE A 278 -0.21 -18.08 -8.24
N ASP A 279 -1.31 -18.78 -8.40
CA ASP A 279 -2.57 -18.13 -8.65
C ASP A 279 -3.00 -17.34 -7.42
N GLU A 280 -3.51 -16.15 -7.66
CA GLU A 280 -4.25 -15.37 -6.69
C GLU A 280 -5.73 -15.42 -7.07
N VAL A 281 -6.61 -15.10 -6.14
CA VAL A 281 -8.03 -14.97 -6.41
C VAL A 281 -8.47 -13.54 -6.34
N LEU A 282 -9.32 -13.14 -7.27
CA LEU A 282 -10.09 -11.90 -7.24
C LEU A 282 -11.55 -12.24 -6.96
N VAL A 283 -12.06 -11.77 -5.83
CA VAL A 283 -13.43 -12.02 -5.35
C VAL A 283 -14.25 -10.76 -5.45
N ARG A 284 -15.45 -10.83 -6.02
CA ARG A 284 -16.34 -9.65 -6.18
C ARG A 284 -17.82 -10.01 -6.02
N ASN A 285 -18.62 -8.98 -5.68
CA ASN A 285 -20.08 -9.12 -5.49
C ASN A 285 -20.93 -8.48 -6.62
N PHE A 286 -20.36 -8.25 -7.79
CA PHE A 286 -21.04 -7.61 -8.91
C PHE A 286 -20.58 -8.19 -10.24
#